data_32f7d61cd8d5532d70037c118625629e
#
_entry.id   32f7d61cd8d5532d70037c118625629e
#
_cell.length_a   1.000
_cell.length_b   1.000
_cell.length_c   1.000
_cell.angle_alpha   90.00
_cell.angle_beta   90.00
_cell.angle_gamma   90.00
#
_symmetry.space_group_name_H-M   'P 1'
#
loop_
_entity.id
_entity.type
_entity.pdbx_description
1 polymer ?
#
loop_
_entity_poly.entity_id
_entity_poly.type
_entity_poly.pdbx_seq_one_letter_code
_entity_poly.pdbx_strand_id
1 'polypeptide(L)' 'MYFIEKDQKILGQKKKLYYSGSRTWTTHYDRRKSYKTYDEANKDNEQFLRDVLYIHRDGRGSILSDDK' A
#
# COMPACT_ATOMS: atom_id res chain seq x y z
N MET A 1 -14.32 4.43 2.11
CA MET A 1 -13.01 4.69 1.49
C MET A 1 -12.12 3.48 1.64
N TYR A 2 -11.18 3.35 0.74
CA TYR A 2 -10.25 2.22 0.74
C TYR A 2 -8.82 2.73 0.82
N PHE A 3 -7.93 1.92 1.36
CA PHE A 3 -6.51 2.24 1.43
C PHE A 3 -5.71 0.95 1.31
N ILE A 4 -4.41 1.10 1.07
CA ILE A 4 -3.51 -0.04 0.86
C ILE A 4 -2.51 -0.08 2.01
N GLU A 5 -2.39 -1.24 2.65
CA GLU A 5 -1.40 -1.42 3.72
C GLU A 5 -0.63 -2.70 3.50
N LYS A 6 0.57 -2.76 4.05
CA LYS A 6 1.37 -3.98 4.06
C LYS A 6 2.19 -4.04 5.33
N ASP A 7 2.58 -5.25 5.70
CA ASP A 7 3.52 -5.46 6.79
C ASP A 7 4.91 -5.62 6.21
N GLN A 8 5.88 -4.97 6.85
CA GLN A 8 7.27 -5.10 6.44
C GLN A 8 8.17 -5.16 7.65
N LYS A 9 9.19 -6.02 7.56
CA LYS A 9 10.19 -6.13 8.60
C LYS A 9 11.27 -5.08 8.37
N ILE A 10 11.44 -4.19 9.33
CA ILE A 10 12.47 -3.15 9.27
C ILE A 10 13.31 -3.28 10.52
N LEU A 11 14.61 -3.51 10.34
CA LEU A 11 15.56 -3.68 11.44
C LEU A 11 15.10 -4.74 12.45
N GLY A 12 14.55 -5.83 11.95
CA GLY A 12 14.09 -6.92 12.81
C GLY A 12 12.71 -6.71 13.41
N GLN A 13 12.11 -5.55 13.21
CA GLN A 13 10.78 -5.25 13.74
C GLN A 13 9.74 -5.24 12.64
N LYS A 14 8.61 -5.86 12.90
CA LYS A 14 7.50 -5.87 11.97
C LYS A 14 6.75 -4.54 12.06
N LYS A 15 6.70 -3.81 10.95
CA LYS A 15 6.05 -2.52 10.89
C LYS A 15 4.95 -2.52 9.83
N LYS A 16 3.89 -1.78 10.10
CA LYS A 16 2.79 -1.62 9.17
C LYS A 16 3.02 -0.38 8.33
N LEU A 17 2.95 -0.53 7.02
CA LEU A 17 3.14 0.56 6.08
C LEU A 17 1.85 0.82 5.32
N TYR A 18 1.60 2.08 5.02
CA TYR A 18 0.43 2.53 4.26
C TYR A 18 0.89 3.20 2.98
N TYR A 19 0.23 2.88 1.88
CA TYR A 19 0.58 3.50 0.62
C TYR A 19 0.11 4.95 0.62
N SER A 20 1.03 5.88 0.34
CA SER A 20 0.75 7.32 0.33
C SER A 20 0.67 7.90 -1.07
N GLY A 21 0.78 7.08 -2.10
CA GLY A 21 0.78 7.54 -3.48
C GLY A 21 2.19 7.76 -4.01
N SER A 22 2.31 7.96 -5.32
CA SER A 22 3.59 8.24 -5.96
C SER A 22 4.69 7.23 -5.63
N ARG A 23 4.30 5.96 -5.51
CA ARG A 23 5.21 4.84 -5.20
C ARG A 23 5.90 4.96 -3.85
N THR A 24 5.28 5.66 -2.91
CA THR A 24 5.84 5.83 -1.57
C THR A 24 4.96 5.15 -0.53
N TRP A 25 5.60 4.73 0.55
CA TRP A 25 4.94 4.11 1.69
C TRP A 25 5.27 4.92 2.94
N THR A 26 4.33 4.96 3.88
CA THR A 26 4.50 5.70 5.11
C THR A 26 4.05 4.85 6.30
N THR A 27 4.66 5.09 7.45
CA THR A 27 4.20 4.47 8.69
C THR A 27 3.07 5.26 9.36
N HIS A 28 2.75 6.42 8.80
CA HIS A 28 1.71 7.30 9.35
C HIS A 28 0.35 6.98 8.73
N TYR A 29 -0.55 6.47 9.54
CA TYR A 29 -1.88 6.09 9.10
C TYR A 29 -2.64 7.27 8.49
N ASP A 30 -2.47 8.46 9.05
CA ASP A 30 -3.18 9.66 8.62
C ASP A 30 -2.68 10.21 7.29
N ARG A 31 -1.56 9.70 6.78
CA ARG A 31 -1.01 10.10 5.49
C ARG A 31 -1.28 9.08 4.39
N ARG A 32 -2.05 8.07 4.67
CA ARG A 32 -2.38 7.07 3.67
C ARG A 32 -3.21 7.68 2.55
N LYS A 33 -3.02 7.17 1.35
CA LYS A 33 -3.85 7.57 0.22
C LYS A 33 -5.20 6.88 0.32
N SER A 34 -6.28 7.63 0.19
CA SER A 34 -7.64 7.11 0.23
C SER A 34 -8.20 6.99 -1.18
N TYR A 35 -8.96 5.93 -1.40
CA TYR A 35 -9.62 5.66 -2.69
C TYR A 35 -11.12 5.53 -2.46
N LYS A 36 -11.90 6.02 -3.42
CA LYS A 36 -13.37 5.94 -3.32
C LYS A 36 -13.86 4.53 -3.56
N THR A 37 -13.21 3.79 -4.44
CA THR A 37 -13.63 2.45 -4.80
C THR A 37 -12.48 1.47 -4.64
N TYR A 38 -12.86 0.20 -4.46
CA TYR A 38 -11.89 -0.89 -4.41
C TYR A 38 -11.09 -0.97 -5.71
N ASP A 39 -11.76 -0.78 -6.85
CA ASP A 39 -11.10 -0.88 -8.15
C ASP A 39 -10.00 0.15 -8.32
N GLU A 40 -10.20 1.36 -7.83
CA GLU A 40 -9.17 2.38 -7.90
C GLU A 40 -7.96 2.00 -7.07
N ALA A 41 -8.19 1.49 -5.87
CA ALA A 41 -7.12 1.03 -5.00
C ALA A 41 -6.38 -0.16 -5.63
N ASN A 42 -7.14 -1.09 -6.19
CA ASN A 42 -6.56 -2.28 -6.80
C ASN A 42 -5.70 -1.93 -8.01
N LYS A 43 -6.11 -0.92 -8.77
CA LYS A 43 -5.35 -0.46 -9.93
C LYS A 43 -3.97 0.02 -9.53
N ASP A 44 -3.89 0.82 -8.48
CA ASP A 44 -2.60 1.29 -7.98
C ASP A 44 -1.79 0.16 -7.36
N ASN A 45 -2.47 -0.74 -6.64
CA ASN A 45 -1.81 -1.87 -5.99
C ASN A 45 -1.18 -2.81 -7.02
N GLU A 46 -1.84 -3.02 -8.14
CA GLU A 46 -1.35 -3.89 -9.21
C GLU A 46 -0.13 -3.34 -9.92
N GLN A 47 0.13 -2.04 -9.83
CA GLN A 47 1.32 -1.46 -10.44
C GLN A 47 2.59 -2.11 -9.91
N PHE A 48 2.58 -2.53 -8.66
CA PHE A 48 3.73 -3.19 -8.06
C PHE A 48 4.02 -4.54 -8.71
N LEU A 49 3.02 -5.16 -9.30
CA LEU A 49 3.21 -6.42 -10.04
C LEU A 49 3.77 -6.19 -11.44
N ARG A 50 3.49 -5.01 -12.00
CA ARG A 50 3.94 -4.68 -13.36
C ARG A 50 5.36 -4.15 -13.38
N ASP A 51 5.82 -3.59 -12.27
CA ASP A 51 7.15 -3.03 -12.18
C ASP A 51 8.18 -4.13 -11.93
N VAL A 52 8.30 -5.03 -12.90
CA VAL A 52 9.18 -6.19 -12.80
C VAL A 52 10.65 -5.78 -12.68
N LEU A 53 10.96 -4.57 -13.12
CA LEU A 53 12.32 -4.03 -13.06
C LEU A 53 12.67 -3.51 -11.68
N TYR A 54 11.68 -3.29 -10.84
CA TYR A 54 11.92 -2.87 -9.49
C TYR A 54 11.84 -4.08 -8.58
N ILE A 55 12.82 -4.18 -7.72
CA ILE A 55 13.05 -5.31 -6.83
C ILE A 55 11.95 -5.45 -5.77
N HIS A 56 10.83 -4.82 -5.95
CA HIS A 56 9.75 -4.87 -4.98
C HIS A 56 8.67 -5.84 -5.40
N ARG A 57 9.05 -7.13 -5.43
CA ARG A 57 8.07 -8.18 -5.62
C ARG A 57 7.01 -8.14 -4.52
N ASP A 58 7.40 -7.59 -3.37
CA ASP A 58 6.54 -7.48 -2.20
C ASP A 58 5.95 -6.08 -2.03
N GLY A 59 5.98 -5.28 -3.10
CA GLY A 59 5.42 -3.93 -3.04
C GLY A 59 3.91 -3.92 -2.90
N ARG A 60 3.27 -5.00 -3.33
CA ARG A 60 1.83 -5.11 -3.27
C ARG A 60 1.36 -5.24 -1.82
N GLY A 61 0.34 -4.47 -1.46
CA GLY A 61 -0.25 -4.55 -0.15
C GLY A 61 -1.65 -5.15 -0.18
N SER A 62 -2.32 -5.07 0.93
CA SER A 62 -3.72 -5.48 1.08
C SER A 62 -4.62 -4.25 1.02
N ILE A 63 -5.74 -4.38 0.34
CA ILE A 63 -6.71 -3.30 0.23
C ILE A 63 -7.73 -3.45 1.34
N LEU A 64 -7.86 -2.43 2.15
CA LEU A 64 -8.77 -2.43 3.28
C LEU A 64 -9.73 -1.25 3.18
N SER A 65 -10.90 -1.42 3.80
CA SER A 65 -11.88 -0.35 3.89
C SER A 65 -11.82 0.26 5.28
N ASP A 66 -11.84 1.59 5.34
CA ASP A 66 -11.92 2.31 6.60
C ASP A 66 -13.34 2.80 6.89
N ASP A 67 -14.30 2.34 6.12
CA ASP A 67 -15.71 2.65 6.37
C ASP A 67 -16.20 1.86 7.58
N LYS A 68 -16.92 2.54 8.41
CA LYS A 68 -17.51 1.90 9.59
C LYS A 68 -18.94 1.46 9.31
#